data_cf7b9e907f955ebef791e383f2690c6f
#
_entry.id   cf7b9e907f955ebef791e383f2690c6f
#
_cell.length_a   1.000
_cell.length_b   1.000
_cell.length_c   1.000
_cell.angle_alpha   90.00
_cell.angle_beta   90.00
_cell.angle_gamma   90.00
#
_symmetry.space_group_name_H-M   'P 1'
#
loop_
_entity.id
_entity.type
_entity.pdbx_description
1 polymer ?
#
loop_
_entity_poly.entity_id
_entity_poly.type
_entity_poly.pdbx_seq_one_letter_code
_entity_poly.pdbx_strand_id
1 'polypeptide(L)'
;MAKEKKTLTTNFGAPVPDDQNSLTAGSPGPVLMQDVHLLEKLAHFDRERIPERVVHAKGAGAYGYFEVTHDVTKYTRAKFLSEVGKRTELFVRFSTVGGEKGSADAERDPRGFAVKFYTEEGNYDMTGNNTPVFFIRDPLKFPDFIHTQKRHPATNLKDPDMFWDFLSLTPESVHQVTVLFSDRGTPKTYRHMNGYSSHTFMWYTKKREYFWVQYHFKTEQGIQNLTREEAERLKGVDPDHATRDLYEAIERGDYPSWRLEVQIMTPEQAKDYRFDPFDITKVWPHGDFPPIPVGRMVLNRNPENYFAEVEQSAFSPANFVPGIGPSPDKMLQGRLFSYHDTHRHRLGPNYHLLPVNAPKACPMNNYQRDGFMRFDNNSGGDPNYYPNSFGGPPPDPKAAEPNFEVSGEAARQEYTHPNDDFVQAGDLYRKVMSDEDRDHLIGNIVDHLGGAKKRIQLRQTAIFYKADPDYGRRVAEGLSLDIKEIKALASMTQEERVKATAEGT
;
A
#
# COMPACT_ATOMS: atom_id res chain seq x y z
N MET A 1 -3.68 -34.39 -27.61
CA MET A 1 -3.31 -33.66 -28.83
C MET A 1 -1.84 -33.31 -28.74
N ALA A 2 -1.01 -33.64 -29.72
CA ALA A 2 0.38 -33.21 -29.76
C ALA A 2 0.40 -31.68 -29.81
N LYS A 3 1.17 -31.05 -28.89
CA LYS A 3 1.35 -29.58 -28.96
C LYS A 3 1.98 -29.26 -30.31
N GLU A 4 1.27 -28.47 -31.12
CA GLU A 4 1.78 -27.94 -32.37
C GLU A 4 3.13 -27.26 -32.13
N LYS A 5 4.16 -27.63 -32.86
CA LYS A 5 5.51 -27.09 -32.64
C LYS A 5 5.53 -25.64 -33.11
N LYS A 6 5.54 -24.72 -32.15
CA LYS A 6 5.61 -23.28 -32.41
C LYS A 6 6.94 -22.96 -33.11
N THR A 7 6.87 -22.20 -34.21
CA THR A 7 8.02 -21.69 -34.94
C THR A 7 8.30 -20.25 -34.51
N LEU A 8 9.57 -19.85 -34.38
CA LEU A 8 9.96 -18.47 -34.09
C LEU A 8 9.56 -17.55 -35.24
N THR A 9 8.99 -16.39 -34.87
CA THR A 9 8.56 -15.37 -35.85
C THR A 9 9.06 -13.98 -35.46
N THR A 10 9.08 -13.06 -36.44
CA THR A 10 9.16 -11.61 -36.22
C THR A 10 7.91 -11.12 -35.48
N ASN A 11 7.91 -9.85 -35.03
CA ASN A 11 6.75 -9.22 -34.40
C ASN A 11 5.51 -9.20 -35.31
N PHE A 12 5.68 -9.31 -36.63
CA PHE A 12 4.61 -9.31 -37.62
C PHE A 12 4.31 -10.70 -38.19
N GLY A 13 4.82 -11.77 -37.56
CA GLY A 13 4.44 -13.14 -37.83
C GLY A 13 5.25 -13.84 -38.91
N ALA A 14 6.25 -13.21 -39.54
CA ALA A 14 7.11 -13.87 -40.52
C ALA A 14 8.06 -14.88 -39.86
N PRO A 15 8.25 -16.13 -40.38
CA PRO A 15 9.17 -17.09 -39.81
C PRO A 15 10.61 -16.55 -39.78
N VAL A 16 11.31 -16.82 -38.66
CA VAL A 16 12.72 -16.46 -38.47
C VAL A 16 13.59 -17.67 -38.68
N PRO A 17 14.59 -17.63 -39.58
CA PRO A 17 15.40 -18.78 -39.95
C PRO A 17 16.51 -19.12 -38.94
N ASP A 18 17.04 -18.07 -38.26
CA ASP A 18 18.15 -18.20 -37.31
C ASP A 18 18.03 -17.10 -36.23
N ASP A 19 18.25 -17.45 -34.96
CA ASP A 19 18.23 -16.54 -33.81
C ASP A 19 19.60 -16.49 -33.10
N GLN A 20 20.64 -17.07 -33.65
CA GLN A 20 21.99 -17.09 -33.09
C GLN A 20 23.00 -16.32 -33.91
N ASN A 21 22.75 -16.14 -35.22
CA ASN A 21 23.63 -15.45 -36.12
C ASN A 21 22.92 -14.30 -36.83
N SER A 22 23.51 -13.11 -36.76
CA SER A 22 23.05 -11.95 -37.53
C SER A 22 23.40 -12.07 -39.02
N LEU A 23 22.61 -11.44 -39.86
CA LEU A 23 22.90 -11.36 -41.30
C LEU A 23 24.13 -10.46 -41.55
N THR A 24 25.19 -11.03 -42.12
CA THR A 24 26.46 -10.33 -42.37
C THR A 24 26.92 -10.46 -43.83
N ALA A 25 27.77 -9.56 -44.26
CA ALA A 25 28.45 -9.65 -45.56
C ALA A 25 29.75 -10.47 -45.42
N GLY A 26 29.62 -11.78 -45.45
CA GLY A 26 30.71 -12.75 -45.17
C GLY A 26 30.89 -13.03 -43.69
N SER A 27 31.61 -14.11 -43.33
CA SER A 27 31.71 -14.61 -41.96
C SER A 27 32.25 -13.56 -40.93
N PRO A 28 33.33 -12.82 -41.21
CA PRO A 28 33.79 -11.73 -40.35
C PRO A 28 33.25 -10.33 -40.78
N GLY A 29 32.30 -10.31 -41.71
CA GLY A 29 31.83 -9.08 -42.34
C GLY A 29 30.92 -8.24 -41.45
N PRO A 30 30.59 -7.00 -41.89
CA PRO A 30 29.66 -6.12 -41.17
C PRO A 30 28.24 -6.69 -41.18
N VAL A 31 27.49 -6.41 -40.08
CA VAL A 31 26.07 -6.68 -39.98
C VAL A 31 25.31 -5.80 -40.97
N LEU A 32 24.28 -6.38 -41.59
CA LEU A 32 23.46 -5.69 -42.56
C LEU A 32 22.15 -5.19 -41.97
N MET A 33 21.78 -3.94 -42.21
CA MET A 33 20.53 -3.31 -41.71
C MET A 33 19.25 -4.00 -42.22
N GLN A 34 19.32 -4.84 -43.21
CA GLN A 34 18.19 -5.63 -43.70
C GLN A 34 17.86 -6.85 -42.81
N ASP A 35 18.65 -7.10 -41.76
CA ASP A 35 18.31 -8.09 -40.74
C ASP A 35 17.18 -7.57 -39.82
N VAL A 36 15.95 -7.69 -40.30
CA VAL A 36 14.74 -7.18 -39.57
C VAL A 36 14.60 -7.85 -38.23
N HIS A 37 14.94 -9.13 -38.09
CA HIS A 37 14.85 -9.83 -36.82
C HIS A 37 15.79 -9.25 -35.77
N LEU A 38 17.04 -8.96 -36.15
CA LEU A 38 18.00 -8.28 -35.26
C LEU A 38 17.49 -6.90 -34.82
N LEU A 39 17.00 -6.09 -35.78
CA LEU A 39 16.49 -4.75 -35.47
C LEU A 39 15.33 -4.78 -34.51
N GLU A 40 14.33 -5.65 -34.73
CA GLU A 40 13.18 -5.81 -33.83
C GLU A 40 13.60 -6.29 -32.44
N LYS A 41 14.50 -7.29 -32.38
CA LYS A 41 14.97 -7.88 -31.12
C LYS A 41 15.69 -6.84 -30.25
N LEU A 42 16.62 -6.06 -30.81
CA LEU A 42 17.31 -5.02 -30.10
C LEU A 42 16.37 -3.86 -29.71
N ALA A 43 15.56 -3.38 -30.63
CA ALA A 43 14.62 -2.30 -30.36
C ALA A 43 13.60 -2.65 -29.27
N HIS A 44 13.11 -3.88 -29.23
CA HIS A 44 12.22 -4.32 -28.16
C HIS A 44 12.96 -4.44 -26.82
N PHE A 45 14.13 -5.06 -26.82
CA PHE A 45 14.97 -5.20 -25.62
C PHE A 45 15.24 -3.85 -24.91
N ASP A 46 15.55 -2.81 -25.68
CA ASP A 46 15.81 -1.45 -25.15
C ASP A 46 14.59 -0.86 -24.43
N ARG A 47 13.39 -1.38 -24.65
CA ARG A 47 12.09 -0.87 -24.15
C ARG A 47 11.32 -1.85 -23.27
N GLU A 48 11.95 -2.92 -22.81
CA GLU A 48 11.32 -3.91 -21.93
C GLU A 48 11.07 -3.40 -20.49
N ARG A 49 11.54 -2.21 -20.16
CA ARG A 49 11.40 -1.64 -18.83
C ARG A 49 10.33 -0.56 -18.83
N ILE A 50 9.48 -0.60 -17.81
CA ILE A 50 8.57 0.50 -17.45
C ILE A 50 9.07 1.16 -16.16
N PRO A 51 8.70 2.41 -15.87
CA PRO A 51 9.02 3.03 -14.58
C PRO A 51 8.55 2.14 -13.44
N GLU A 52 9.39 1.97 -12.42
CA GLU A 52 8.96 1.29 -11.20
C GLU A 52 7.90 2.12 -10.47
N ARG A 53 7.13 1.50 -9.57
CA ARG A 53 6.21 2.24 -8.70
C ARG A 53 6.99 3.22 -7.83
N VAL A 54 6.47 4.43 -7.63
CA VAL A 54 7.07 5.47 -6.77
C VAL A 54 7.34 4.94 -5.37
N VAL A 55 6.40 4.16 -4.85
CA VAL A 55 6.50 3.34 -3.64
C VAL A 55 5.94 1.95 -3.94
N HIS A 56 6.28 0.95 -3.14
CA HIS A 56 5.86 -0.44 -3.36
C HIS A 56 6.46 -1.08 -4.63
N ALA A 57 7.68 -0.69 -5.03
CA ALA A 57 8.31 -1.20 -6.25
C ALA A 57 8.60 -2.71 -6.17
N LYS A 58 9.19 -3.19 -5.06
CA LYS A 58 9.40 -4.61 -4.78
C LYS A 58 8.12 -5.26 -4.26
N GLY A 59 7.71 -6.36 -4.86
CA GLY A 59 6.53 -7.08 -4.37
C GLY A 59 6.20 -8.35 -5.15
N ALA A 60 5.22 -9.10 -4.66
CA ALA A 60 4.70 -10.33 -5.22
C ALA A 60 3.18 -10.30 -5.30
N GLY A 61 2.58 -11.06 -6.21
CA GLY A 61 1.13 -11.12 -6.37
C GLY A 61 0.63 -12.55 -6.49
N ALA A 62 -0.66 -12.73 -6.18
CA ALA A 62 -1.36 -13.99 -6.32
C ALA A 62 -2.85 -13.77 -6.57
N TYR A 63 -3.49 -14.70 -7.24
CA TYR A 63 -4.94 -14.75 -7.40
C TYR A 63 -5.59 -15.63 -6.35
N GLY A 64 -6.86 -15.39 -6.16
CA GLY A 64 -7.66 -16.20 -5.26
C GLY A 64 -9.13 -15.79 -5.29
N TYR A 65 -9.80 -16.01 -4.18
CA TYR A 65 -11.19 -15.63 -4.00
C TYR A 65 -11.44 -15.10 -2.59
N PHE A 66 -12.46 -14.28 -2.49
CA PHE A 66 -13.08 -13.88 -1.23
C PHE A 66 -14.42 -14.60 -1.11
N GLU A 67 -14.71 -15.16 0.06
CA GLU A 67 -15.98 -15.79 0.39
C GLU A 67 -16.63 -15.08 1.57
N VAL A 68 -17.87 -14.64 1.41
CA VAL A 68 -18.66 -14.06 2.49
C VAL A 68 -19.04 -15.14 3.50
N THR A 69 -18.71 -14.95 4.77
CA THR A 69 -19.01 -15.91 5.85
C THR A 69 -20.10 -15.42 6.82
N HIS A 70 -20.34 -14.11 6.84
CA HIS A 70 -21.30 -13.49 7.74
C HIS A 70 -22.11 -12.41 7.03
N ASP A 71 -23.38 -12.29 7.39
CA ASP A 71 -24.27 -11.28 6.81
C ASP A 71 -23.94 -9.88 7.34
N VAL A 72 -23.58 -9.00 6.40
CA VAL A 72 -23.29 -7.57 6.64
C VAL A 72 -24.23 -6.65 5.86
N THR A 73 -25.32 -7.17 5.28
CA THR A 73 -26.25 -6.42 4.42
C THR A 73 -26.96 -5.27 5.13
N LYS A 74 -27.00 -5.31 6.46
CA LYS A 74 -27.50 -4.18 7.27
C LYS A 74 -26.61 -2.93 7.23
N TYR A 75 -25.38 -3.05 6.77
CA TYR A 75 -24.39 -1.95 6.72
C TYR A 75 -24.05 -1.52 5.29
N THR A 76 -24.13 -2.44 4.33
CA THR A 76 -23.73 -2.14 2.95
C THR A 76 -24.67 -2.81 1.94
N ARG A 77 -24.84 -2.15 0.80
CA ARG A 77 -25.56 -2.70 -0.36
C ARG A 77 -24.65 -3.37 -1.38
N ALA A 78 -23.33 -3.38 -1.17
CA ALA A 78 -22.36 -3.93 -2.12
C ALA A 78 -22.70 -5.38 -2.47
N LYS A 79 -22.91 -5.67 -3.76
CA LYS A 79 -23.43 -6.98 -4.20
C LYS A 79 -22.49 -8.12 -3.87
N PHE A 80 -21.17 -7.92 -3.94
CA PHE A 80 -20.21 -8.97 -3.61
C PHE A 80 -20.25 -9.38 -2.13
N LEU A 81 -20.90 -8.58 -1.25
CA LEU A 81 -21.13 -8.84 0.19
C LEU A 81 -22.57 -9.21 0.51
N SER A 82 -23.42 -9.46 -0.48
CA SER A 82 -24.88 -9.55 -0.30
C SER A 82 -25.41 -10.88 0.23
N GLU A 83 -24.59 -11.93 0.26
CA GLU A 83 -25.05 -13.28 0.59
C GLU A 83 -23.91 -14.12 1.18
N VAL A 84 -24.18 -14.83 2.27
CA VAL A 84 -23.23 -15.79 2.85
C VAL A 84 -22.97 -16.94 1.88
N GLY A 85 -21.70 -17.31 1.72
CA GLY A 85 -21.24 -18.31 0.74
C GLY A 85 -20.91 -17.74 -0.63
N LYS A 86 -21.23 -16.47 -0.89
CA LYS A 86 -20.90 -15.84 -2.17
C LYS A 86 -19.39 -15.68 -2.32
N ARG A 87 -18.87 -16.06 -3.50
CA ARG A 87 -17.45 -15.96 -3.84
C ARG A 87 -17.21 -14.92 -4.92
N THR A 88 -16.15 -14.15 -4.74
CA THR A 88 -15.66 -13.13 -5.69
C THR A 88 -14.20 -13.39 -6.00
N GLU A 89 -13.83 -13.50 -7.28
CA GLU A 89 -12.41 -13.61 -7.69
C GLU A 89 -11.66 -12.35 -7.26
N LEU A 90 -10.40 -12.52 -6.88
CA LEU A 90 -9.54 -11.41 -6.51
C LEU A 90 -8.09 -11.60 -6.96
N PHE A 91 -7.36 -10.49 -6.99
CA PHE A 91 -5.92 -10.45 -7.11
C PHE A 91 -5.33 -9.64 -5.95
N VAL A 92 -4.30 -10.18 -5.31
CA VAL A 92 -3.58 -9.50 -4.21
C VAL A 92 -2.17 -9.18 -4.65
N ARG A 93 -1.66 -8.01 -4.24
CA ARG A 93 -0.25 -7.69 -4.32
C ARG A 93 0.28 -7.29 -2.96
N PHE A 94 1.30 -8.01 -2.49
CA PHE A 94 2.12 -7.66 -1.34
C PHE A 94 3.39 -6.96 -1.80
N SER A 95 3.95 -6.07 -0.95
CA SER A 95 5.13 -5.29 -1.31
C SER A 95 5.82 -4.72 -0.08
N THR A 96 7.09 -4.32 -0.20
CA THR A 96 7.69 -3.32 0.69
C THR A 96 7.22 -1.92 0.26
N VAL A 97 7.65 -0.84 0.93
CA VAL A 97 7.24 0.54 0.62
C VAL A 97 8.40 1.36 0.06
N GLY A 98 9.48 1.51 0.82
CA GLY A 98 10.59 2.40 0.51
C GLY A 98 11.62 1.85 -0.47
N GLY A 99 11.75 0.52 -0.57
CA GLY A 99 12.75 -0.14 -1.40
C GLY A 99 12.48 -0.01 -2.91
N GLU A 100 13.55 0.01 -3.69
CA GLU A 100 13.51 -0.09 -5.14
C GLU A 100 13.12 -1.51 -5.58
N LYS A 101 12.87 -1.71 -6.87
CA LYS A 101 12.42 -3.00 -7.43
C LYS A 101 13.35 -4.18 -7.12
N GLY A 102 14.65 -3.96 -6.99
CA GLY A 102 15.65 -4.98 -6.66
C GLY A 102 16.00 -5.10 -5.17
N SER A 103 15.29 -4.40 -4.28
CA SER A 103 15.54 -4.46 -2.83
C SER A 103 15.09 -5.78 -2.23
N ALA A 104 15.48 -6.04 -0.98
CA ALA A 104 15.16 -7.28 -0.29
C ALA A 104 13.76 -7.25 0.36
N ASP A 105 13.09 -8.41 0.37
CA ASP A 105 11.78 -8.59 1.03
C ASP A 105 11.86 -8.44 2.55
N ALA A 106 13.03 -8.66 3.17
CA ALA A 106 13.24 -8.62 4.61
C ALA A 106 13.59 -7.21 5.15
N GLU A 107 13.50 -6.16 4.34
CA GLU A 107 13.70 -4.80 4.83
C GLU A 107 12.73 -4.46 5.98
N ARG A 108 13.21 -3.65 6.97
CA ARG A 108 12.32 -3.04 7.96
C ARG A 108 11.54 -1.93 7.30
N ASP A 109 10.30 -2.23 6.96
CA ASP A 109 9.45 -1.36 6.15
C ASP A 109 7.97 -1.75 6.39
N PRO A 110 6.99 -0.86 6.25
CA PRO A 110 5.61 -1.28 6.12
C PRO A 110 5.45 -2.20 4.90
N ARG A 111 4.54 -3.15 4.98
CA ARG A 111 4.20 -3.98 3.82
C ARG A 111 2.90 -3.51 3.20
N GLY A 112 2.93 -3.28 1.88
CA GLY A 112 1.72 -3.10 1.11
C GLY A 112 0.87 -4.36 1.14
N PHE A 113 -0.44 -4.18 1.25
CA PHE A 113 -1.46 -5.21 1.25
C PHE A 113 -2.61 -4.72 0.37
N ALA A 114 -2.49 -4.91 -0.94
CA ALA A 114 -3.44 -4.40 -1.91
C ALA A 114 -4.29 -5.55 -2.46
N VAL A 115 -5.61 -5.44 -2.33
CA VAL A 115 -6.59 -6.44 -2.78
C VAL A 115 -7.50 -5.81 -3.84
N LYS A 116 -7.57 -6.42 -5.00
CA LYS A 116 -8.50 -6.09 -6.09
C LYS A 116 -9.57 -7.18 -6.17
N PHE A 117 -10.82 -6.80 -5.90
CA PHE A 117 -11.99 -7.67 -6.07
C PHE A 117 -12.60 -7.42 -7.44
N TYR A 118 -12.75 -8.47 -8.25
CA TYR A 118 -13.41 -8.41 -9.55
C TYR A 118 -14.91 -8.66 -9.37
N THR A 119 -15.63 -7.62 -8.91
CA THR A 119 -17.05 -7.76 -8.56
C THR A 119 -17.96 -7.60 -9.79
N GLU A 120 -19.21 -8.03 -9.65
CA GLU A 120 -20.24 -7.84 -10.68
C GLU A 120 -20.73 -6.39 -10.85
N GLU A 121 -20.23 -5.46 -10.00
CA GLU A 121 -20.56 -4.03 -10.09
C GLU A 121 -19.31 -3.18 -10.45
N GLY A 122 -18.20 -3.80 -10.79
CA GLY A 122 -16.91 -3.16 -11.07
C GLY A 122 -15.79 -3.72 -10.21
N ASN A 123 -14.58 -3.25 -10.44
CA ASN A 123 -13.47 -3.56 -9.55
C ASN A 123 -13.57 -2.72 -8.27
N TYR A 124 -13.44 -3.38 -7.13
CA TYR A 124 -13.24 -2.73 -5.85
C TYR A 124 -11.79 -2.98 -5.38
N ASP A 125 -11.07 -1.92 -5.03
CA ASP A 125 -9.69 -2.05 -4.56
C ASP A 125 -9.55 -1.59 -3.10
N MET A 126 -9.13 -2.49 -2.21
CA MET A 126 -8.66 -2.16 -0.88
C MET A 126 -7.13 -2.07 -0.90
N THR A 127 -6.58 -0.86 -0.80
CA THR A 127 -5.13 -0.60 -0.85
C THR A 127 -4.60 -0.29 0.54
N GLY A 128 -4.28 -1.32 1.30
CA GLY A 128 -3.86 -1.24 2.69
C GLY A 128 -2.39 -1.56 2.93
N ASN A 129 -2.04 -1.65 4.21
CA ASN A 129 -0.72 -2.05 4.71
C ASN A 129 -0.85 -3.12 5.80
N ASN A 130 0.28 -3.72 6.19
CA ASN A 130 0.34 -4.60 7.36
C ASN A 130 0.32 -3.84 8.69
N THR A 131 0.29 -2.51 8.65
CA THR A 131 0.20 -1.64 9.82
C THR A 131 -1.15 -0.93 9.84
N PRO A 132 -1.82 -0.79 11.01
CA PRO A 132 -3.14 -0.18 11.09
C PRO A 132 -3.10 1.36 11.02
N VAL A 133 -1.94 1.96 11.10
CA VAL A 133 -1.69 3.41 11.09
C VAL A 133 -0.65 3.79 10.06
N PHE A 134 -0.46 5.11 9.84
CA PHE A 134 0.55 5.66 8.95
C PHE A 134 1.33 6.81 9.63
N PHE A 135 2.42 7.27 9.03
CA PHE A 135 3.36 8.25 9.60
C PHE A 135 2.80 9.67 9.66
N ILE A 136 1.95 10.04 8.72
CA ILE A 136 1.47 11.41 8.51
C ILE A 136 -0.02 11.40 8.19
N ARG A 137 -0.73 12.45 8.60
CA ARG A 137 -2.18 12.61 8.37
C ARG A 137 -2.53 13.54 7.22
N ASP A 138 -1.58 14.36 6.75
CA ASP A 138 -1.81 15.29 5.64
C ASP A 138 -1.07 14.83 4.38
N PRO A 139 -1.76 14.66 3.23
CA PRO A 139 -1.17 14.18 1.99
C PRO A 139 -0.10 15.12 1.42
N LEU A 140 -0.12 16.42 1.79
CA LEU A 140 0.91 17.38 1.38
C LEU A 140 2.31 16.97 1.85
N LYS A 141 2.40 16.29 3.00
CA LYS A 141 3.68 15.80 3.56
C LYS A 141 4.19 14.51 2.90
N PHE A 142 3.36 13.83 2.10
CA PHE A 142 3.70 12.50 1.58
C PHE A 142 4.93 12.49 0.67
N PRO A 143 5.10 13.41 -0.31
CA PRO A 143 6.30 13.43 -1.15
C PRO A 143 7.58 13.64 -0.32
N ASP A 144 7.55 14.57 0.62
CA ASP A 144 8.70 14.87 1.48
C ASP A 144 9.05 13.67 2.36
N PHE A 145 8.06 13.05 2.98
CA PHE A 145 8.24 11.81 3.75
C PHE A 145 8.92 10.73 2.88
N ILE A 146 8.43 10.49 1.67
CA ILE A 146 9.01 9.48 0.78
C ILE A 146 10.43 9.83 0.35
N HIS A 147 10.75 11.09 0.10
CA HIS A 147 12.13 11.51 -0.20
C HIS A 147 13.09 11.09 0.92
N THR A 148 12.67 11.20 2.20
CA THR A 148 13.52 10.80 3.34
C THR A 148 13.70 9.30 3.47
N GLN A 149 12.82 8.49 2.88
CA GLN A 149 12.89 7.01 2.87
C GLN A 149 13.70 6.48 1.68
N LYS A 150 13.99 7.31 0.69
CA LYS A 150 14.73 6.94 -0.51
C LYS A 150 16.24 7.19 -0.31
N ARG A 151 16.85 7.97 -1.16
CA ARG A 151 18.30 8.14 -1.20
C ARG A 151 18.72 9.60 -1.11
N HIS A 152 19.83 9.84 -0.46
CA HIS A 152 20.40 11.19 -0.35
C HIS A 152 20.74 11.74 -1.74
N PRO A 153 20.35 12.98 -2.08
CA PRO A 153 20.44 13.53 -3.44
C PRO A 153 21.87 13.59 -4.02
N ALA A 154 22.89 13.80 -3.16
CA ALA A 154 24.26 13.91 -3.60
C ALA A 154 25.01 12.57 -3.64
N THR A 155 24.73 11.67 -2.66
CA THR A 155 25.51 10.44 -2.50
C THR A 155 24.84 9.20 -3.05
N ASN A 156 23.52 9.27 -3.28
CA ASN A 156 22.66 8.14 -3.62
C ASN A 156 22.67 7.00 -2.58
N LEU A 157 23.01 7.29 -1.32
CA LEU A 157 22.96 6.36 -0.22
C LEU A 157 21.69 6.53 0.60
N LYS A 158 21.22 5.49 1.29
CA LYS A 158 20.25 5.64 2.38
C LYS A 158 20.91 6.42 3.51
N ASP A 159 20.17 7.33 4.14
CA ASP A 159 20.69 8.27 5.10
C ASP A 159 19.82 8.31 6.36
N PRO A 160 20.32 7.85 7.52
CA PRO A 160 19.60 7.91 8.78
C PRO A 160 19.26 9.34 9.23
N ASP A 161 20.08 10.33 8.86
CA ASP A 161 19.79 11.74 9.15
C ASP A 161 18.49 12.18 8.48
N MET A 162 18.35 11.94 7.17
CA MET A 162 17.12 12.29 6.42
C MET A 162 15.89 11.60 7.04
N PHE A 163 16.02 10.30 7.32
CA PHE A 163 14.93 9.50 7.89
C PHE A 163 14.46 10.07 9.24
N TRP A 164 15.37 10.22 10.19
CA TRP A 164 15.02 10.63 11.57
C TRP A 164 14.80 12.13 11.72
N ASP A 165 15.42 12.96 10.89
CA ASP A 165 15.17 14.41 10.92
C ASP A 165 13.71 14.70 10.64
N PHE A 166 13.17 14.19 9.52
CA PHE A 166 11.76 14.36 9.17
C PHE A 166 10.82 13.82 10.28
N LEU A 167 11.06 12.60 10.77
CA LEU A 167 10.20 11.98 11.77
C LEU A 167 10.20 12.75 13.10
N SER A 168 11.37 13.25 13.52
CA SER A 168 11.49 14.05 14.75
C SER A 168 10.91 15.46 14.61
N LEU A 169 10.78 15.97 13.38
CA LEU A 169 10.08 17.20 13.06
C LEU A 169 8.56 17.00 12.85
N THR A 170 8.11 15.74 12.77
CA THR A 170 6.73 15.35 12.51
C THR A 170 6.23 14.39 13.60
N PRO A 171 5.93 14.89 14.83
CA PRO A 171 5.66 14.04 16.00
C PRO A 171 4.44 13.13 15.85
N GLU A 172 3.49 13.45 14.96
CA GLU A 172 2.35 12.59 14.62
C GLU A 172 2.78 11.20 14.13
N SER A 173 4.04 11.05 13.70
CA SER A 173 4.62 9.80 13.21
C SER A 173 4.92 8.78 14.32
N VAL A 174 4.96 9.20 15.58
CA VAL A 174 5.48 8.37 16.69
C VAL A 174 4.75 7.03 16.85
N HIS A 175 3.44 6.99 16.62
CA HIS A 175 2.67 5.74 16.70
C HIS A 175 3.10 4.75 15.61
N GLN A 176 3.14 5.19 14.34
CA GLN A 176 3.60 4.34 13.24
C GLN A 176 5.08 3.97 13.38
N VAL A 177 5.94 4.86 13.86
CA VAL A 177 7.36 4.54 14.16
C VAL A 177 7.45 3.43 15.20
N THR A 178 6.63 3.48 16.26
CA THR A 178 6.59 2.44 17.29
C THR A 178 6.14 1.10 16.71
N VAL A 179 5.15 1.08 15.80
CA VAL A 179 4.75 -0.14 15.09
C VAL A 179 5.85 -0.65 14.17
N LEU A 180 6.48 0.24 13.39
CA LEU A 180 7.51 -0.13 12.41
C LEU A 180 8.78 -0.69 13.04
N PHE A 181 9.21 -0.12 14.16
CA PHE A 181 10.42 -0.57 14.87
C PHE A 181 10.17 -1.73 15.82
N SER A 182 8.91 -2.12 16.08
CA SER A 182 8.60 -3.42 16.66
C SER A 182 8.89 -4.55 15.64
N ASP A 183 8.74 -5.80 16.06
CA ASP A 183 8.93 -6.93 15.15
C ASP A 183 7.94 -6.97 13.98
N ARG A 184 6.83 -6.25 14.06
CA ARG A 184 5.87 -6.11 12.95
C ARG A 184 6.46 -5.42 11.71
N GLY A 185 7.56 -4.68 11.85
CA GLY A 185 8.28 -4.07 10.73
C GLY A 185 9.06 -5.07 9.87
N THR A 186 9.28 -6.28 10.38
CA THR A 186 9.99 -7.38 9.71
C THR A 186 9.19 -8.67 9.74
N PRO A 187 7.98 -8.72 9.12
CA PRO A 187 7.20 -9.96 9.08
C PRO A 187 8.00 -11.06 8.39
N LYS A 188 7.87 -12.30 8.89
CA LYS A 188 8.64 -13.45 8.41
C LYS A 188 8.45 -13.67 6.91
N THR A 189 7.19 -13.62 6.44
CA THR A 189 6.81 -13.63 5.03
C THR A 189 5.49 -12.89 4.84
N TYR A 190 5.04 -12.72 3.59
CA TYR A 190 3.74 -12.12 3.29
C TYR A 190 2.54 -12.89 3.85
N ARG A 191 2.67 -14.20 4.09
CA ARG A 191 1.60 -15.03 4.66
C ARG A 191 1.41 -14.82 6.17
N HIS A 192 2.43 -14.34 6.86
CA HIS A 192 2.48 -14.25 8.32
C HIS A 192 2.21 -12.82 8.85
N MET A 193 1.53 -12.00 8.09
CA MET A 193 1.16 -10.64 8.49
C MET A 193 -0.33 -10.38 8.28
N ASN A 194 -0.88 -9.50 9.09
CA ASN A 194 -2.22 -8.96 8.87
C ASN A 194 -2.20 -7.89 7.76
N GLY A 195 -3.38 -7.55 7.24
CA GLY A 195 -3.61 -6.40 6.37
C GLY A 195 -4.66 -5.47 6.96
N TYR A 196 -4.49 -4.16 6.78
CA TYR A 196 -5.40 -3.13 7.29
C TYR A 196 -5.69 -2.10 6.22
N SER A 197 -6.90 -1.57 6.20
CA SER A 197 -7.18 -0.40 5.34
C SER A 197 -6.40 0.82 5.79
N SER A 198 -6.05 0.91 7.06
CA SER A 198 -5.49 2.07 7.77
C SER A 198 -6.42 3.30 7.72
N HIS A 199 -7.05 3.55 6.59
CA HIS A 199 -8.07 4.58 6.40
C HIS A 199 -9.44 4.14 6.89
N THR A 200 -10.25 5.12 7.22
CA THR A 200 -11.69 4.99 7.36
C THR A 200 -12.34 5.11 5.99
N PHE A 201 -13.26 4.20 5.68
CA PHE A 201 -14.10 4.21 4.50
C PHE A 201 -15.57 4.37 4.88
N MET A 202 -16.44 4.53 3.90
CA MET A 202 -17.90 4.56 4.08
C MET A 202 -18.50 3.26 3.55
N TRP A 203 -19.37 2.62 4.34
CA TRP A 203 -20.35 1.65 3.86
C TRP A 203 -21.73 2.27 3.88
N TYR A 204 -22.59 1.96 2.91
CA TYR A 204 -23.94 2.48 2.88
C TYR A 204 -24.96 1.50 2.32
N THR A 205 -26.20 1.60 2.84
CA THR A 205 -27.34 0.73 2.51
C THR A 205 -28.06 1.21 1.26
N LYS A 206 -29.06 0.42 0.77
CA LYS A 206 -29.99 0.83 -0.30
C LYS A 206 -30.80 2.06 0.07
N LYS A 207 -31.03 2.33 1.36
CA LYS A 207 -31.70 3.53 1.87
C LYS A 207 -30.78 4.74 2.01
N ARG A 208 -29.48 4.59 1.68
CA ARG A 208 -28.43 5.59 1.85
C ARG A 208 -28.12 5.93 3.31
N GLU A 209 -28.47 5.06 4.25
CA GLU A 209 -27.91 5.09 5.60
C GLU A 209 -26.44 4.68 5.51
N TYR A 210 -25.54 5.42 6.14
CA TYR A 210 -24.11 5.16 6.01
C TYR A 210 -23.42 4.96 7.35
N PHE A 211 -22.29 4.26 7.30
CA PHE A 211 -21.44 3.90 8.42
C PHE A 211 -19.98 4.11 8.04
N TRP A 212 -19.17 4.50 8.99
CA TRP A 212 -17.73 4.55 8.85
C TRP A 212 -17.15 3.19 9.17
N VAL A 213 -16.15 2.77 8.38
CA VAL A 213 -15.64 1.40 8.41
C VAL A 213 -14.12 1.36 8.30
N GLN A 214 -13.48 0.50 9.11
CA GLN A 214 -12.09 0.11 8.96
C GLN A 214 -12.00 -1.40 8.73
N TYR A 215 -11.11 -1.83 7.79
CA TYR A 215 -10.95 -3.22 7.39
C TYR A 215 -9.72 -3.85 8.05
N HIS A 216 -9.86 -5.10 8.51
CA HIS A 216 -8.83 -5.88 9.15
C HIS A 216 -8.77 -7.27 8.52
N PHE A 217 -7.75 -7.55 7.70
CA PHE A 217 -7.43 -8.89 7.23
C PHE A 217 -6.51 -9.57 8.25
N LYS A 218 -7.03 -10.55 8.95
CA LYS A 218 -6.30 -11.31 9.99
C LYS A 218 -5.78 -12.61 9.40
N THR A 219 -4.45 -12.76 9.34
CA THR A 219 -3.81 -13.99 8.81
C THR A 219 -4.23 -15.23 9.61
N GLU A 220 -4.57 -16.30 8.89
CA GLU A 220 -4.90 -17.60 9.49
C GLU A 220 -3.65 -18.50 9.66
N GLN A 221 -2.50 -18.13 9.09
CA GLN A 221 -1.20 -18.77 9.27
C GLN A 221 -0.51 -18.37 10.58
N GLY A 222 -1.10 -17.41 11.33
CA GLY A 222 -0.52 -16.80 12.50
C GLY A 222 0.54 -15.73 12.15
N ILE A 223 0.68 -14.75 13.03
CA ILE A 223 1.71 -13.71 12.91
C ILE A 223 3.05 -14.32 13.32
N GLN A 224 4.05 -14.18 12.45
CA GLN A 224 5.44 -14.51 12.71
C GLN A 224 6.32 -13.39 12.15
N ASN A 225 7.34 -13.02 12.90
CA ASN A 225 8.25 -11.95 12.53
C ASN A 225 9.70 -12.47 12.55
N LEU A 226 10.58 -11.75 11.87
CA LEU A 226 12.03 -11.96 11.92
C LEU A 226 12.61 -11.08 13.01
N THR A 227 13.61 -11.58 13.72
CA THR A 227 14.49 -10.70 14.51
C THR A 227 15.30 -9.80 13.58
N ARG A 228 15.93 -8.76 14.14
CA ARG A 228 16.82 -7.87 13.37
C ARG A 228 17.93 -8.66 12.68
N GLU A 229 18.57 -9.56 13.40
CA GLU A 229 19.69 -10.36 12.92
C GLU A 229 19.27 -11.33 11.80
N GLU A 230 18.09 -11.95 11.93
CA GLU A 230 17.52 -12.80 10.88
C GLU A 230 17.18 -12.01 9.63
N ALA A 231 16.56 -10.83 9.79
CA ALA A 231 16.22 -9.96 8.67
C ALA A 231 17.48 -9.48 7.93
N GLU A 232 18.51 -9.02 8.66
CA GLU A 232 19.78 -8.59 8.06
C GLU A 232 20.47 -9.75 7.30
N ARG A 233 20.47 -10.94 7.89
CA ARG A 233 21.02 -12.12 7.21
C ARG A 233 20.25 -12.45 5.92
N LEU A 234 18.92 -12.46 5.97
CA LEU A 234 18.07 -12.78 4.81
C LEU A 234 18.22 -11.77 3.69
N LYS A 235 18.35 -10.47 3.98
CA LYS A 235 18.61 -9.45 2.96
C LYS A 235 19.82 -9.78 2.08
N GLY A 236 20.86 -10.38 2.67
CA GLY A 236 22.07 -10.74 1.96
C GLY A 236 22.05 -12.10 1.28
N VAL A 237 21.38 -13.11 1.87
CA VAL A 237 21.46 -14.50 1.37
C VAL A 237 20.28 -14.90 0.52
N ASP A 238 19.10 -14.31 0.72
CA ASP A 238 17.88 -14.55 -0.08
C ASP A 238 16.99 -13.32 -0.08
N PRO A 239 17.29 -12.30 -0.90
CA PRO A 239 16.52 -11.06 -0.95
C PRO A 239 15.06 -11.25 -1.42
N ASP A 240 14.73 -12.39 -2.03
CA ASP A 240 13.42 -12.72 -2.57
C ASP A 240 12.65 -13.75 -1.70
N HIS A 241 13.06 -13.94 -0.44
CA HIS A 241 12.57 -15.03 0.41
C HIS A 241 11.03 -15.02 0.60
N ALA A 242 10.41 -13.86 0.78
CA ALA A 242 8.97 -13.76 1.00
C ALA A 242 8.18 -13.95 -0.32
N THR A 243 8.72 -13.47 -1.43
CA THR A 243 8.20 -13.74 -2.78
C THR A 243 8.24 -15.22 -3.09
N ARG A 244 9.37 -15.90 -2.81
CA ARG A 244 9.54 -17.35 -2.98
C ARG A 244 8.56 -18.12 -2.09
N ASP A 245 8.47 -17.78 -0.81
CA ASP A 245 7.57 -18.44 0.14
C ASP A 245 6.10 -18.40 -0.31
N LEU A 246 5.63 -17.25 -0.80
CA LEU A 246 4.26 -17.10 -1.30
C LEU A 246 4.01 -18.01 -2.52
N TYR A 247 4.92 -17.95 -3.50
CA TYR A 247 4.81 -18.73 -4.73
C TYR A 247 4.81 -20.23 -4.45
N GLU A 248 5.79 -20.72 -3.71
CA GLU A 248 5.95 -22.14 -3.39
C GLU A 248 4.83 -22.67 -2.48
N ALA A 249 4.29 -21.86 -1.57
CA ALA A 249 3.17 -22.28 -0.74
C ALA A 249 1.93 -22.57 -1.60
N ILE A 250 1.64 -21.71 -2.57
CA ILE A 250 0.51 -21.90 -3.49
C ILE A 250 0.75 -23.11 -4.40
N GLU A 251 1.98 -23.31 -4.93
CA GLU A 251 2.32 -24.45 -5.79
C GLU A 251 2.12 -25.80 -5.09
N ARG A 252 2.45 -25.91 -3.81
CA ARG A 252 2.24 -27.17 -3.05
C ARG A 252 0.85 -27.30 -2.44
N GLY A 253 -0.08 -26.36 -2.72
CA GLY A 253 -1.46 -26.40 -2.24
C GLY A 253 -1.66 -25.93 -0.80
N ASP A 254 -0.64 -25.32 -0.17
CA ASP A 254 -0.71 -24.69 1.15
C ASP A 254 -1.22 -23.24 0.98
N TYR A 255 -2.50 -23.11 0.68
CA TYR A 255 -3.12 -21.86 0.27
C TYR A 255 -3.20 -20.83 1.41
N PRO A 256 -2.49 -19.69 1.31
CA PRO A 256 -2.57 -18.63 2.31
C PRO A 256 -3.98 -18.04 2.41
N SER A 257 -4.40 -17.74 3.63
CA SER A 257 -5.74 -17.23 3.88
C SER A 257 -5.80 -16.19 5.00
N TRP A 258 -6.81 -15.32 4.93
CA TRP A 258 -7.08 -14.26 5.90
C TRP A 258 -8.57 -14.16 6.17
N ARG A 259 -8.95 -13.98 7.43
CA ARG A 259 -10.30 -13.55 7.80
C ARG A 259 -10.41 -12.05 7.62
N LEU A 260 -11.46 -11.58 6.94
CA LEU A 260 -11.83 -10.18 6.92
C LEU A 260 -12.75 -9.89 8.07
N GLU A 261 -12.36 -8.95 8.91
CA GLU A 261 -13.15 -8.34 9.95
C GLU A 261 -13.25 -6.83 9.71
N VAL A 262 -14.30 -6.18 10.15
CA VAL A 262 -14.46 -4.72 10.07
C VAL A 262 -14.87 -4.13 11.40
N GLN A 263 -14.40 -2.90 11.67
CA GLN A 263 -14.94 -2.07 12.73
C GLN A 263 -15.97 -1.12 12.13
N ILE A 264 -17.07 -0.90 12.82
CA ILE A 264 -18.19 -0.05 12.36
C ILE A 264 -18.41 1.07 13.37
N MET A 265 -18.54 2.29 12.87
CA MET A 265 -18.87 3.49 13.64
C MET A 265 -20.01 4.23 12.95
N THR A 266 -21.04 4.66 13.71
CA THR A 266 -22.10 5.48 13.13
C THR A 266 -21.65 6.93 12.95
N PRO A 267 -22.31 7.71 12.09
CA PRO A 267 -22.00 9.14 11.95
C PRO A 267 -22.12 9.92 13.27
N GLU A 268 -23.09 9.56 14.11
CA GLU A 268 -23.30 10.20 15.41
C GLU A 268 -22.14 9.89 16.36
N GLN A 269 -21.71 8.62 16.43
CA GLN A 269 -20.55 8.23 17.24
C GLN A 269 -19.28 8.95 16.79
N ALA A 270 -19.12 9.16 15.47
CA ALA A 270 -17.92 9.82 14.91
C ALA A 270 -17.81 11.29 15.32
N LYS A 271 -18.93 11.99 15.54
CA LYS A 271 -18.93 13.43 15.90
C LYS A 271 -18.31 13.71 17.26
N ASP A 272 -18.56 12.83 18.23
CA ASP A 272 -18.20 13.04 19.63
C ASP A 272 -17.12 12.06 20.12
N TYR A 273 -16.48 11.33 19.18
CA TYR A 273 -15.48 10.36 19.58
C TYR A 273 -14.18 11.02 20.05
N ARG A 274 -13.58 10.45 21.10
CA ARG A 274 -12.36 11.01 21.75
C ARG A 274 -11.12 11.10 20.85
N PHE A 275 -11.09 10.35 19.74
CA PHE A 275 -10.07 10.46 18.69
C PHE A 275 -10.76 10.85 17.38
N ASP A 276 -10.06 11.59 16.53
CA ASP A 276 -10.54 11.84 15.17
C ASP A 276 -10.61 10.50 14.39
N PRO A 277 -11.81 10.02 14.04
CA PRO A 277 -11.96 8.73 13.35
C PRO A 277 -11.42 8.73 11.93
N PHE A 278 -11.04 9.89 11.40
CA PHE A 278 -10.45 10.09 10.07
C PHE A 278 -8.95 10.38 10.11
N ASP A 279 -8.33 10.38 11.29
CA ASP A 279 -6.90 10.52 11.46
C ASP A 279 -6.20 9.16 11.30
N ILE A 280 -5.52 8.96 10.17
CA ILE A 280 -4.81 7.71 9.86
C ILE A 280 -3.65 7.39 10.81
N THR A 281 -3.22 8.35 11.66
CA THR A 281 -2.20 8.08 12.69
C THR A 281 -2.77 7.42 13.95
N LYS A 282 -4.10 7.23 13.99
CA LYS A 282 -4.84 6.65 15.11
C LYS A 282 -5.54 5.35 14.72
N VAL A 283 -5.71 4.48 15.70
CA VAL A 283 -6.59 3.30 15.60
C VAL A 283 -7.90 3.54 16.36
N TRP A 284 -8.93 2.81 15.97
CA TRP A 284 -10.12 2.66 16.81
C TRP A 284 -9.87 1.49 17.75
N PRO A 285 -9.77 1.70 19.08
CA PRO A 285 -9.59 0.61 20.04
C PRO A 285 -10.68 -0.46 19.91
N HIS A 286 -10.27 -1.72 19.91
CA HIS A 286 -11.22 -2.85 19.80
C HIS A 286 -12.22 -2.90 20.95
N GLY A 287 -11.87 -2.33 22.11
CA GLY A 287 -12.78 -2.22 23.27
C GLY A 287 -13.93 -1.23 23.02
N ASP A 288 -13.70 -0.20 22.19
CA ASP A 288 -14.73 0.79 21.83
C ASP A 288 -15.54 0.33 20.61
N PHE A 289 -14.86 -0.21 19.59
CA PHE A 289 -15.48 -0.73 18.37
C PHE A 289 -14.93 -2.14 18.09
N PRO A 290 -15.59 -3.18 18.61
CA PRO A 290 -15.17 -4.56 18.38
C PRO A 290 -15.23 -4.92 16.90
N PRO A 291 -14.18 -5.58 16.32
CA PRO A 291 -14.22 -6.11 14.98
C PRO A 291 -15.34 -7.14 14.80
N ILE A 292 -16.08 -7.04 13.71
CA ILE A 292 -17.12 -8.00 13.32
C ILE A 292 -16.67 -8.79 12.08
N PRO A 293 -16.93 -10.11 12.01
CA PRO A 293 -16.51 -10.92 10.88
C PRO A 293 -17.35 -10.61 9.63
N VAL A 294 -16.71 -10.67 8.46
CA VAL A 294 -17.32 -10.45 7.15
C VAL A 294 -17.13 -11.66 6.24
N GLY A 295 -15.88 -12.13 6.08
CA GLY A 295 -15.57 -13.17 5.13
C GLY A 295 -14.15 -13.69 5.23
N ARG A 296 -13.77 -14.51 4.26
CA ARG A 296 -12.47 -15.16 4.18
C ARG A 296 -11.85 -14.96 2.80
N MET A 297 -10.62 -14.53 2.73
CA MET A 297 -9.80 -14.46 1.54
C MET A 297 -8.88 -15.67 1.49
N VAL A 298 -8.78 -16.32 0.32
CA VAL A 298 -7.88 -17.44 0.07
C VAL A 298 -7.11 -17.19 -1.22
N LEU A 299 -5.79 -17.36 -1.21
CA LEU A 299 -4.95 -17.25 -2.40
C LEU A 299 -4.57 -18.68 -2.88
N ASN A 300 -5.01 -19.05 -4.08
CA ASN A 300 -4.91 -20.42 -4.58
C ASN A 300 -4.36 -20.55 -5.99
N ARG A 301 -3.88 -19.46 -6.60
CA ARG A 301 -3.30 -19.49 -7.93
C ARG A 301 -2.18 -18.46 -8.08
N ASN A 302 -1.03 -18.92 -8.53
CA ASN A 302 0.09 -18.06 -8.90
C ASN A 302 -0.17 -17.32 -10.21
N PRO A 303 0.49 -16.17 -10.46
CA PRO A 303 0.51 -15.54 -11.77
C PRO A 303 1.26 -16.45 -12.77
N GLU A 304 0.79 -16.47 -14.02
CA GLU A 304 1.48 -17.16 -15.12
C GLU A 304 2.67 -16.35 -15.66
N ASN A 305 2.58 -15.02 -15.57
CA ASN A 305 3.64 -14.11 -15.98
C ASN A 305 3.74 -12.92 -15.03
N TYR A 306 4.91 -12.76 -14.40
CA TYR A 306 5.13 -11.71 -13.42
C TYR A 306 4.92 -10.30 -13.99
N PHE A 307 5.47 -10.02 -15.18
CA PHE A 307 5.35 -8.70 -15.79
C PHE A 307 3.89 -8.35 -16.13
N ALA A 308 3.20 -9.26 -16.81
CA ALA A 308 1.83 -9.04 -17.26
C ALA A 308 0.83 -8.88 -16.10
N GLU A 309 1.00 -9.64 -15.02
CA GLU A 309 -0.01 -9.78 -13.97
C GLU A 309 0.40 -9.13 -12.64
N VAL A 310 1.69 -9.03 -12.32
CA VAL A 310 2.16 -8.43 -11.07
C VAL A 310 2.75 -7.04 -11.31
N GLU A 311 3.69 -6.91 -12.26
CA GLU A 311 4.33 -5.63 -12.55
C GLU A 311 3.34 -4.61 -13.13
N GLN A 312 2.48 -5.02 -14.06
CA GLN A 312 1.47 -4.17 -14.69
C GLN A 312 0.18 -4.02 -13.87
N SER A 313 0.04 -4.72 -12.74
CA SER A 313 -1.13 -4.53 -11.88
C SER A 313 -1.20 -3.10 -11.34
N ALA A 314 -2.40 -2.54 -11.33
CA ALA A 314 -2.70 -1.19 -10.91
C ALA A 314 -3.85 -1.21 -9.91
N PHE A 315 -3.60 -0.71 -8.71
CA PHE A 315 -4.60 -0.58 -7.64
C PHE A 315 -4.89 0.88 -7.39
N SER A 316 -6.11 1.21 -7.01
CA SER A 316 -6.46 2.56 -6.57
C SER A 316 -7.52 2.53 -5.48
N PRO A 317 -7.31 3.26 -4.36
CA PRO A 317 -8.36 3.40 -3.34
C PRO A 317 -9.58 4.19 -3.85
N ALA A 318 -9.55 4.72 -5.07
CA ALA A 318 -10.68 5.36 -5.73
C ALA A 318 -11.57 4.37 -6.53
N ASN A 319 -11.18 3.10 -6.63
CA ASN A 319 -12.02 2.08 -7.25
C ASN A 319 -13.06 1.58 -6.26
N PHE A 320 -14.23 2.20 -6.27
CA PHE A 320 -15.37 1.86 -5.43
C PHE A 320 -16.46 1.16 -6.23
N VAL A 321 -17.33 0.47 -5.51
CA VAL A 321 -18.58 -0.09 -6.04
C VAL A 321 -19.76 0.42 -5.21
N PRO A 322 -21.00 0.40 -5.73
CA PRO A 322 -22.17 0.82 -4.97
C PRO A 322 -22.27 0.12 -3.61
N GLY A 323 -22.38 0.88 -2.53
CA GLY A 323 -22.37 0.38 -1.16
C GLY A 323 -21.07 0.67 -0.41
N ILE A 324 -20.02 1.12 -1.11
CA ILE A 324 -18.73 1.50 -0.52
C ILE A 324 -18.32 2.86 -1.09
N GLY A 325 -17.79 3.73 -0.24
CA GLY A 325 -17.31 5.07 -0.64
C GLY A 325 -16.15 5.56 0.21
N PRO A 326 -15.59 6.72 -0.13
CA PRO A 326 -14.52 7.36 0.64
C PRO A 326 -15.04 8.00 1.92
N SER A 327 -14.13 8.37 2.80
CA SER A 327 -14.38 9.20 3.97
C SER A 327 -13.68 10.57 3.85
N PRO A 328 -13.90 11.51 4.79
CA PRO A 328 -13.19 12.78 4.87
C PRO A 328 -11.72 12.67 5.29
N ASP A 329 -11.18 11.48 5.52
CA ASP A 329 -9.75 11.26 5.81
C ASP A 329 -8.88 12.00 4.78
N LYS A 330 -8.10 12.99 5.24
CA LYS A 330 -7.29 13.84 4.36
C LYS A 330 -6.30 13.06 3.52
N MET A 331 -5.64 12.06 4.12
CA MET A 331 -4.68 11.22 3.41
C MET A 331 -5.38 10.37 2.35
N LEU A 332 -6.57 9.81 2.65
CA LEU A 332 -7.37 9.09 1.66
C LEU A 332 -7.73 9.98 0.48
N GLN A 333 -8.20 11.21 0.73
CA GLN A 333 -8.59 12.16 -0.33
C GLN A 333 -7.42 12.44 -1.29
N GLY A 334 -6.20 12.64 -0.79
CA GLY A 334 -5.02 12.77 -1.63
C GLY A 334 -4.70 11.49 -2.44
N ARG A 335 -4.92 10.32 -1.84
CA ARG A 335 -4.68 9.02 -2.49
C ARG A 335 -5.70 8.72 -3.60
N LEU A 336 -6.93 9.26 -3.55
CA LEU A 336 -7.91 9.09 -4.62
C LEU A 336 -7.42 9.63 -5.97
N PHE A 337 -6.65 10.71 -5.96
CA PHE A 337 -6.00 11.24 -7.16
C PHE A 337 -4.70 10.51 -7.51
N SER A 338 -3.80 10.38 -6.54
CA SER A 338 -2.40 10.02 -6.75
C SER A 338 -2.19 8.64 -7.40
N TYR A 339 -3.03 7.66 -7.05
CA TYR A 339 -2.90 6.29 -7.58
C TYR A 339 -3.22 6.21 -9.08
N HIS A 340 -4.32 6.80 -9.51
CA HIS A 340 -4.67 6.83 -10.93
C HIS A 340 -3.66 7.63 -11.75
N ASP A 341 -3.13 8.73 -11.20
CA ASP A 341 -2.14 9.57 -11.86
C ASP A 341 -0.82 8.81 -12.09
N THR A 342 -0.27 8.20 -11.04
CA THR A 342 0.97 7.44 -11.17
C THR A 342 0.84 6.24 -12.11
N HIS A 343 -0.33 5.60 -12.20
CA HIS A 343 -0.55 4.49 -13.14
C HIS A 343 -0.63 4.97 -14.59
N ARG A 344 -1.20 6.15 -14.86
CA ARG A 344 -1.16 6.76 -16.19
C ARG A 344 0.27 7.07 -16.64
N HIS A 345 1.11 7.56 -15.73
CA HIS A 345 2.52 7.77 -16.00
C HIS A 345 3.27 6.45 -16.25
N ARG A 346 3.06 5.43 -15.41
CA ARG A 346 3.80 4.16 -15.43
C ARG A 346 3.38 3.23 -16.56
N LEU A 347 2.08 3.16 -16.88
CA LEU A 347 1.47 2.16 -17.77
C LEU A 347 0.76 2.78 -18.98
N GLY A 348 0.55 4.09 -18.99
CA GLY A 348 -0.21 4.79 -20.02
C GLY A 348 -1.69 5.01 -19.70
N PRO A 349 -2.38 5.87 -20.48
CA PRO A 349 -3.75 6.32 -20.18
C PRO A 349 -4.79 5.18 -20.20
N ASN A 350 -4.55 4.14 -20.95
CA ASN A 350 -5.45 2.99 -21.12
C ASN A 350 -5.08 1.78 -20.25
N TYR A 351 -4.33 1.97 -19.17
CA TYR A 351 -3.88 0.87 -18.28
C TYR A 351 -5.02 0.03 -17.68
N HIS A 352 -6.22 0.59 -17.60
CA HIS A 352 -7.42 -0.11 -17.14
C HIS A 352 -7.91 -1.19 -18.11
N LEU A 353 -7.42 -1.21 -19.35
CA LEU A 353 -7.71 -2.26 -20.35
C LEU A 353 -6.77 -3.47 -20.23
N LEU A 354 -5.68 -3.37 -19.49
CA LEU A 354 -4.80 -4.52 -19.24
C LEU A 354 -5.59 -5.62 -18.50
N PRO A 355 -5.44 -6.90 -18.89
CA PRO A 355 -6.27 -8.00 -18.36
C PRO A 355 -6.32 -8.09 -16.83
N VAL A 356 -5.19 -7.82 -16.15
CA VAL A 356 -5.12 -7.83 -14.68
C VAL A 356 -5.87 -6.64 -14.05
N ASN A 357 -6.04 -5.54 -14.78
CA ASN A 357 -6.68 -4.31 -14.29
C ASN A 357 -8.12 -4.17 -14.74
N ALA A 358 -8.49 -4.81 -15.84
CA ALA A 358 -9.85 -4.73 -16.38
C ALA A 358 -10.87 -5.42 -15.47
N PRO A 359 -12.11 -4.90 -15.37
CA PRO A 359 -13.22 -5.64 -14.79
C PRO A 359 -13.43 -6.98 -15.51
N LYS A 360 -13.67 -8.05 -14.75
CA LYS A 360 -13.85 -9.40 -15.29
C LYS A 360 -15.31 -9.85 -15.27
N ALA A 361 -16.09 -9.36 -14.32
CA ALA A 361 -17.45 -9.81 -14.08
C ALA A 361 -18.53 -8.83 -14.57
N CYS A 362 -18.14 -7.69 -15.15
CA CYS A 362 -19.05 -6.69 -15.70
C CYS A 362 -18.41 -5.96 -16.89
N PRO A 363 -19.23 -5.40 -17.82
CA PRO A 363 -18.73 -4.60 -18.91
C PRO A 363 -18.28 -3.21 -18.44
N MET A 364 -17.38 -2.57 -19.19
CA MET A 364 -17.05 -1.15 -19.07
C MET A 364 -17.82 -0.36 -20.14
N ASN A 365 -18.73 0.51 -19.70
CA ASN A 365 -19.53 1.37 -20.57
C ASN A 365 -19.31 2.83 -20.15
N ASN A 366 -18.39 3.52 -20.79
CA ASN A 366 -18.10 4.93 -20.53
C ASN A 366 -17.90 5.70 -21.84
N TYR A 367 -17.74 7.01 -21.75
CA TYR A 367 -17.52 7.90 -22.89
C TYR A 367 -16.04 8.25 -23.14
N GLN A 368 -15.13 7.58 -22.44
CA GLN A 368 -13.68 7.76 -22.60
C GLN A 368 -13.22 6.97 -23.83
N ARG A 369 -12.53 7.65 -24.73
CA ARG A 369 -12.08 7.12 -26.02
C ARG A 369 -10.62 7.46 -26.24
N ASP A 370 -10.04 6.78 -27.23
CA ASP A 370 -8.73 7.08 -27.80
C ASP A 370 -7.55 6.97 -26.79
N GLY A 371 -6.46 7.62 -27.06
CA GLY A 371 -5.24 7.62 -26.24
C GLY A 371 -4.28 6.49 -26.59
N PHE A 372 -3.06 6.58 -26.06
CA PHE A 372 -1.99 5.62 -26.34
C PHE A 372 -2.36 4.19 -25.99
N MET A 373 -1.97 3.25 -26.85
CA MET A 373 -2.16 1.81 -26.66
C MET A 373 -3.63 1.42 -26.42
N ARG A 374 -4.55 2.09 -27.10
CA ARG A 374 -5.92 1.64 -27.21
C ARG A 374 -5.97 0.47 -28.19
N PHE A 375 -6.26 -0.75 -27.70
CA PHE A 375 -6.17 -1.99 -28.48
C PHE A 375 -7.52 -2.72 -28.66
N ASP A 376 -8.57 -2.23 -27.99
CA ASP A 376 -9.94 -2.71 -28.17
C ASP A 376 -10.61 -1.98 -29.36
N ASN A 377 -11.89 -2.27 -29.61
CA ASN A 377 -12.65 -1.62 -30.68
C ASN A 377 -13.03 -0.15 -30.39
N ASN A 378 -12.55 0.42 -29.27
CA ASN A 378 -12.79 1.82 -28.87
C ASN A 378 -14.28 2.20 -28.83
N SER A 379 -15.16 1.24 -28.53
CA SER A 379 -16.63 1.32 -28.57
C SER A 379 -17.21 1.62 -29.96
N GLY A 380 -16.49 1.29 -31.03
CA GLY A 380 -16.97 1.39 -32.39
C GLY A 380 -17.47 2.79 -32.81
N GLY A 381 -18.65 2.85 -33.37
CA GLY A 381 -19.30 4.11 -33.77
C GLY A 381 -20.27 4.70 -32.74
N ASP A 382 -20.26 4.21 -31.49
CA ASP A 382 -21.13 4.72 -30.44
C ASP A 382 -20.80 6.17 -30.07
N PRO A 383 -21.75 6.96 -29.56
CA PRO A 383 -21.53 8.31 -29.11
C PRO A 383 -20.38 8.36 -28.05
N ASN A 384 -19.49 9.35 -28.17
CA ASN A 384 -18.43 9.59 -27.21
C ASN A 384 -18.72 10.76 -26.25
N TYR A 385 -20.00 11.14 -26.11
CA TYR A 385 -20.48 12.25 -25.29
C TYR A 385 -21.83 11.94 -24.65
N TYR A 386 -22.12 12.60 -23.53
CA TYR A 386 -23.42 12.58 -22.86
C TYR A 386 -23.81 14.02 -22.46
N PRO A 387 -25.10 14.43 -22.51
CA PRO A 387 -26.24 13.64 -22.96
C PRO A 387 -26.27 13.45 -24.48
N ASN A 388 -26.84 12.35 -24.93
CA ASN A 388 -27.10 12.09 -26.35
C ASN A 388 -28.45 11.40 -26.57
N SER A 389 -28.94 11.44 -27.80
CA SER A 389 -30.18 10.77 -28.22
C SER A 389 -29.92 9.57 -29.15
N PHE A 390 -28.69 9.08 -29.23
CA PHE A 390 -28.25 8.01 -30.12
C PHE A 390 -28.07 6.66 -29.40
N GLY A 391 -28.68 6.50 -28.21
CA GLY A 391 -28.69 5.23 -27.49
C GLY A 391 -27.41 4.93 -26.70
N GLY A 392 -26.57 5.92 -26.42
CA GLY A 392 -25.40 5.77 -25.54
C GLY A 392 -25.82 5.43 -24.11
N PRO A 393 -24.92 4.79 -23.29
CA PRO A 393 -25.25 4.31 -21.95
C PRO A 393 -25.65 5.46 -21.00
N PRO A 394 -26.89 5.44 -20.42
CA PRO A 394 -27.31 6.46 -19.46
C PRO A 394 -26.69 6.22 -18.06
N PRO A 395 -26.60 7.26 -17.20
CA PRO A 395 -26.31 7.09 -15.78
C PRO A 395 -27.35 6.20 -15.09
N ASP A 396 -26.92 5.47 -14.06
CA ASP A 396 -27.83 4.74 -13.17
C ASP A 396 -28.05 5.54 -11.86
N PRO A 397 -29.20 6.20 -11.66
CA PRO A 397 -29.49 6.95 -10.43
C PRO A 397 -29.52 6.09 -9.16
N LYS A 398 -29.67 4.76 -9.32
CA LYS A 398 -29.62 3.82 -8.19
C LYS A 398 -28.22 3.64 -7.61
N ALA A 399 -27.19 4.01 -8.38
CA ALA A 399 -25.79 3.95 -7.94
C ALA A 399 -25.40 5.13 -7.04
N ALA A 400 -26.25 6.13 -6.85
CA ALA A 400 -25.93 7.33 -6.08
C ALA A 400 -25.55 7.04 -4.63
N GLU A 401 -24.47 7.70 -4.19
CA GLU A 401 -23.95 7.65 -2.83
C GLU A 401 -24.85 8.43 -1.86
N PRO A 402 -24.70 8.24 -0.53
CA PRO A 402 -25.30 9.08 0.48
C PRO A 402 -24.81 10.54 0.39
N ASN A 403 -25.71 11.48 0.68
CA ASN A 403 -25.28 12.84 0.95
C ASN A 403 -24.75 12.90 2.40
N PHE A 404 -23.67 13.62 2.63
CA PHE A 404 -23.20 14.00 3.97
C PHE A 404 -22.82 15.47 3.99
N GLU A 405 -23.03 16.10 5.13
CA GLU A 405 -22.76 17.53 5.31
C GLU A 405 -21.26 17.77 5.44
N VAL A 406 -20.75 18.78 4.72
CA VAL A 406 -19.42 19.34 4.93
C VAL A 406 -19.55 20.83 5.20
N SER A 407 -18.85 21.32 6.24
CA SER A 407 -18.88 22.73 6.63
C SER A 407 -17.48 23.17 7.08
N GLY A 408 -17.25 24.50 7.07
CA GLY A 408 -16.00 25.10 7.51
C GLY A 408 -15.50 26.20 6.60
N GLU A 409 -14.52 26.95 7.07
CA GLU A 409 -13.82 27.96 6.30
C GLU A 409 -12.70 27.32 5.47
N ALA A 410 -12.62 27.67 4.19
CA ALA A 410 -11.55 27.22 3.30
C ALA A 410 -10.25 27.98 3.62
N ALA A 411 -9.35 27.34 4.34
CA ALA A 411 -8.04 27.90 4.72
C ALA A 411 -7.00 26.77 4.85
N ARG A 412 -5.71 27.15 4.96
CA ARG A 412 -4.65 26.23 5.41
C ARG A 412 -4.71 26.15 6.93
N GLN A 413 -5.33 25.09 7.42
CA GLN A 413 -5.59 24.93 8.85
C GLN A 413 -4.61 23.95 9.47
N GLU A 414 -4.08 24.33 10.63
CA GLU A 414 -3.37 23.37 11.48
C GLU A 414 -4.35 22.34 12.04
N TYR A 415 -3.85 21.13 12.27
CA TYR A 415 -4.63 20.08 12.90
C TYR A 415 -4.86 20.42 14.39
N THR A 416 -6.10 20.59 14.78
CA THR A 416 -6.48 21.06 16.13
C THR A 416 -7.39 20.09 16.88
N HIS A 417 -7.59 18.86 16.37
CA HIS A 417 -8.38 17.87 17.09
C HIS A 417 -7.79 17.59 18.48
N PRO A 418 -8.59 17.42 19.54
CA PRO A 418 -8.10 17.30 20.93
C PRO A 418 -7.29 16.04 21.24
N ASN A 419 -7.20 15.07 20.32
CA ASN A 419 -6.42 13.88 20.57
C ASN A 419 -4.91 14.16 20.48
N ASP A 420 -4.20 13.63 21.48
CA ASP A 420 -2.75 13.70 21.61
C ASP A 420 -2.06 12.69 20.69
N ASP A 421 -0.99 13.09 20.02
CA ASP A 421 -0.19 12.22 19.15
C ASP A 421 0.57 11.11 19.90
N PHE A 422 0.76 11.24 21.21
CA PHE A 422 1.60 10.37 22.03
C PHE A 422 0.81 9.27 22.75
N VAL A 423 -0.47 9.50 23.04
CA VAL A 423 -1.30 8.60 23.86
C VAL A 423 -1.32 7.18 23.32
N GLN A 424 -1.66 6.99 22.05
CA GLN A 424 -1.77 5.65 21.46
C GLN A 424 -0.41 4.95 21.28
N ALA A 425 0.66 5.69 20.98
CA ALA A 425 2.01 5.15 20.96
C ALA A 425 2.44 4.66 22.34
N GLY A 426 2.15 5.44 23.39
CA GLY A 426 2.39 5.05 24.78
C GLY A 426 1.54 3.85 25.22
N ASP A 427 0.28 3.81 24.82
CA ASP A 427 -0.60 2.66 25.10
C ASP A 427 -0.14 1.38 24.41
N LEU A 428 0.33 1.47 23.16
CA LEU A 428 0.95 0.35 22.46
C LEU A 428 2.15 -0.19 23.24
N TYR A 429 3.05 0.69 23.68
CA TYR A 429 4.24 0.34 24.46
C TYR A 429 3.89 -0.30 25.81
N ARG A 430 3.03 0.37 26.62
CA ARG A 430 2.73 -0.05 28.01
C ARG A 430 1.78 -1.23 28.12
N LYS A 431 0.72 -1.25 27.28
CA LYS A 431 -0.45 -2.13 27.48
C LYS A 431 -0.48 -3.32 26.53
N VAL A 432 0.17 -3.21 25.36
CA VAL A 432 0.07 -4.22 24.29
C VAL A 432 1.35 -5.03 24.16
N MET A 433 2.52 -4.36 24.21
CA MET A 433 3.83 -5.00 24.07
C MET A 433 4.20 -5.80 25.32
N SER A 434 4.69 -7.01 25.15
CA SER A 434 5.40 -7.78 26.19
C SER A 434 6.75 -7.13 26.52
N ASP A 435 7.44 -7.62 27.54
CA ASP A 435 8.81 -7.15 27.86
C ASP A 435 9.77 -7.45 26.71
N GLU A 436 9.69 -8.62 26.10
CA GLU A 436 10.48 -9.01 24.93
C GLU A 436 10.21 -8.10 23.72
N ASP A 437 8.93 -7.79 23.41
CA ASP A 437 8.59 -6.85 22.35
C ASP A 437 9.19 -5.46 22.57
N ARG A 438 9.20 -5.00 23.85
CA ARG A 438 9.82 -3.71 24.23
C ARG A 438 11.34 -3.75 24.08
N ASP A 439 12.00 -4.85 24.47
CA ASP A 439 13.43 -5.03 24.30
C ASP A 439 13.82 -5.00 22.82
N HIS A 440 13.10 -5.71 21.97
CA HIS A 440 13.31 -5.69 20.52
C HIS A 440 13.07 -4.29 19.94
N LEU A 441 11.98 -3.62 20.30
CA LEU A 441 11.68 -2.25 19.86
C LEU A 441 12.84 -1.29 20.18
N ILE A 442 13.29 -1.28 21.44
CA ILE A 442 14.39 -0.40 21.87
C ILE A 442 15.66 -0.73 21.11
N GLY A 443 16.04 -2.02 21.02
CA GLY A 443 17.22 -2.45 20.27
C GLY A 443 17.20 -2.03 18.81
N ASN A 444 16.06 -2.20 18.13
CA ASN A 444 15.88 -1.82 16.74
C ASN A 444 15.98 -0.29 16.53
N ILE A 445 15.41 0.51 17.44
CA ILE A 445 15.50 1.98 17.37
C ILE A 445 16.93 2.44 17.63
N VAL A 446 17.57 1.95 18.67
CA VAL A 446 18.94 2.34 19.04
C VAL A 446 19.92 2.06 17.90
N ASP A 447 19.81 0.90 17.27
CA ASP A 447 20.64 0.51 16.12
C ASP A 447 20.48 1.50 14.95
N HIS A 448 19.27 1.81 14.55
CA HIS A 448 19.03 2.65 13.39
C HIS A 448 19.17 4.17 13.68
N LEU A 449 18.65 4.64 14.84
CA LEU A 449 18.74 6.04 15.25
C LEU A 449 20.16 6.42 15.65
N GLY A 450 20.96 5.45 16.12
CA GLY A 450 22.39 5.64 16.45
C GLY A 450 23.22 6.12 15.26
N GLY A 451 22.81 5.84 14.04
CA GLY A 451 23.43 6.36 12.82
C GLY A 451 23.15 7.82 12.49
N ALA A 452 22.16 8.45 13.15
CA ALA A 452 21.81 9.86 12.94
C ALA A 452 22.65 10.81 13.80
N LYS A 453 22.67 12.10 13.42
CA LYS A 453 23.35 13.15 14.22
C LYS A 453 22.75 13.27 15.61
N LYS A 454 23.62 13.58 16.60
CA LYS A 454 23.21 13.68 18.02
C LYS A 454 22.00 14.58 18.25
N ARG A 455 21.93 15.74 17.59
CA ARG A 455 20.80 16.67 17.71
C ARG A 455 19.45 16.05 17.30
N ILE A 456 19.47 15.14 16.29
CA ILE A 456 18.31 14.40 15.82
C ILE A 456 17.96 13.29 16.81
N GLN A 457 18.97 12.57 17.32
CA GLN A 457 18.79 11.56 18.37
C GLN A 457 18.11 12.16 19.60
N LEU A 458 18.59 13.33 20.09
CA LEU A 458 18.01 14.04 21.22
C LEU A 458 16.54 14.38 21.00
N ARG A 459 16.22 14.99 19.84
CA ARG A 459 14.87 15.42 19.49
C ARG A 459 13.91 14.24 19.37
N GLN A 460 14.32 13.17 18.69
CA GLN A 460 13.49 11.98 18.53
C GLN A 460 13.29 11.22 19.85
N THR A 461 14.33 11.10 20.67
CA THR A 461 14.24 10.44 21.98
C THR A 461 13.31 11.20 22.93
N ALA A 462 13.29 12.55 22.87
CA ALA A 462 12.34 13.35 23.61
C ALA A 462 10.86 13.08 23.19
N ILE A 463 10.61 12.79 21.93
CA ILE A 463 9.29 12.38 21.43
C ILE A 463 8.91 11.01 22.01
N PHE A 464 9.80 10.04 22.03
CA PHE A 464 9.56 8.75 22.67
C PHE A 464 9.32 8.89 24.17
N TYR A 465 10.03 9.80 24.85
CA TYR A 465 9.81 10.10 26.27
C TYR A 465 8.41 10.71 26.52
N LYS A 466 7.89 11.52 25.60
CA LYS A 466 6.52 12.05 25.69
C LYS A 466 5.47 10.94 25.52
N ALA A 467 5.72 9.97 24.66
CA ALA A 467 4.82 8.81 24.52
C ALA A 467 4.84 7.92 25.78
N ASP A 468 6.02 7.64 26.31
CA ASP A 468 6.20 6.95 27.58
C ASP A 468 7.57 7.23 28.18
N PRO A 469 7.66 7.62 29.49
CA PRO A 469 8.92 7.91 30.14
C PRO A 469 9.93 6.76 30.16
N ASP A 470 9.47 5.50 30.29
CA ASP A 470 10.33 4.33 30.23
C ASP A 470 10.86 4.08 28.82
N TYR A 471 10.00 4.23 27.82
CA TYR A 471 10.36 4.14 26.40
C TYR A 471 11.51 5.11 26.06
N GLY A 472 11.30 6.40 26.34
CA GLY A 472 12.33 7.42 26.06
C GLY A 472 13.61 7.24 26.89
N ARG A 473 13.51 6.82 28.18
CA ARG A 473 14.64 6.54 29.05
C ARG A 473 15.51 5.41 28.47
N ARG A 474 14.92 4.30 28.08
CA ARG A 474 15.63 3.13 27.54
C ARG A 474 16.31 3.43 26.21
N VAL A 475 15.67 4.22 25.32
CA VAL A 475 16.32 4.70 24.08
C VAL A 475 17.49 5.62 24.40
N ALA A 476 17.32 6.56 25.36
CA ALA A 476 18.41 7.45 25.80
C ALA A 476 19.62 6.67 26.34
N GLU A 477 19.37 5.66 27.18
CA GLU A 477 20.42 4.78 27.73
C GLU A 477 21.16 4.05 26.61
N GLY A 478 20.42 3.46 25.65
CA GLY A 478 21.02 2.75 24.52
C GLY A 478 21.86 3.65 23.60
N LEU A 479 21.50 4.92 23.48
CA LEU A 479 22.22 5.93 22.68
C LEU A 479 23.27 6.73 23.50
N SER A 480 23.44 6.43 24.79
CA SER A 480 24.31 7.18 25.71
C SER A 480 23.99 8.69 25.78
N LEU A 481 22.68 9.03 25.77
CA LEU A 481 22.22 10.41 25.90
C LEU A 481 21.91 10.76 27.36
N ASP A 482 22.10 12.05 27.74
CA ASP A 482 21.75 12.50 29.09
C ASP A 482 20.24 12.54 29.28
N ILE A 483 19.74 11.74 30.21
CA ILE A 483 18.31 11.67 30.54
C ILE A 483 17.73 12.99 31.06
N LYS A 484 18.56 13.86 31.69
CA LYS A 484 18.12 15.19 32.14
C LYS A 484 17.83 16.09 30.95
N GLU A 485 18.68 16.06 29.93
CA GLU A 485 18.48 16.77 28.68
C GLU A 485 17.22 16.29 27.95
N ILE A 486 17.01 14.94 27.86
CA ILE A 486 15.82 14.35 27.24
C ILE A 486 14.55 14.82 27.98
N LYS A 487 14.53 14.82 29.31
CA LYS A 487 13.39 15.29 30.12
C LYS A 487 13.09 16.77 29.85
N ALA A 488 14.14 17.61 29.80
CA ALA A 488 13.98 19.02 29.49
C ALA A 488 13.39 19.24 28.09
N LEU A 489 13.91 18.55 27.06
CA LEU A 489 13.39 18.61 25.69
C LEU A 489 11.97 18.07 25.59
N ALA A 490 11.62 17.02 26.33
CA ALA A 490 10.27 16.45 26.33
C ALA A 490 9.22 17.39 26.93
N SER A 491 9.60 18.27 27.87
CA SER A 491 8.69 19.27 28.47
C SER A 491 8.41 20.47 27.58
N MET A 492 9.22 20.67 26.53
CA MET A 492 9.08 21.76 25.57
C MET A 492 7.95 21.51 24.55
N THR A 493 7.42 22.60 24.01
CA THR A 493 6.62 22.53 22.79
C THR A 493 7.45 21.97 21.62
N GLN A 494 6.80 21.58 20.52
CA GLN A 494 7.54 21.10 19.34
C GLN A 494 8.47 22.21 18.78
N GLU A 495 7.97 23.45 18.73
CA GLU A 495 8.75 24.58 18.21
C GLU A 495 9.98 24.89 19.08
N GLU A 496 9.84 24.92 20.41
CA GLU A 496 10.95 25.10 21.35
C GLU A 496 11.98 24.00 21.25
N ARG A 497 11.51 22.73 21.14
CA ARG A 497 12.38 21.56 20.99
C ARG A 497 13.20 21.63 19.71
N VAL A 498 12.57 22.01 18.59
CA VAL A 498 13.25 22.19 17.31
C VAL A 498 14.32 23.28 17.41
N LYS A 499 14.02 24.43 18.04
CA LYS A 499 15.00 25.50 18.27
C LYS A 499 16.17 25.03 19.16
N ALA A 500 15.88 24.33 20.25
CA ALA A 500 16.89 23.81 21.17
C ALA A 500 17.80 22.72 20.58
N THR A 501 17.41 22.12 19.47
CA THR A 501 18.16 21.07 18.75
C THR A 501 18.55 21.50 17.33
N ALA A 502 18.60 22.80 17.05
CA ALA A 502 19.03 23.34 15.76
C ALA A 502 20.54 23.12 15.52
N GLU A 503 20.98 23.28 14.28
CA GLU A 503 22.41 23.18 13.95
C GLU A 503 23.18 24.36 14.54
N GLY A 504 24.23 24.09 15.33
CA GLY A 504 25.04 25.12 15.96
C GLY A 504 24.58 25.57 17.35
N THR A 505 23.61 24.89 17.96
CA THR A 505 23.25 25.07 19.39
C THR A 505 23.97 24.12 20.29
#